data_3344ec652f80a5293f0773cece5878c5
#
_entry.id   3344ec652f80a5293f0773cece5878c5
#
_cell.length_a   1.000
_cell.length_b   1.000
_cell.length_c   1.000
_cell.angle_alpha   90.00
_cell.angle_beta   90.00
_cell.angle_gamma   90.00
#
_symmetry.space_group_name_H-M   'P 1'
#
loop_
_entity.id
_entity.type
_entity.pdbx_description
1 polymer ?
#
loop_
_entity_poly.entity_id
_entity_poly.type
_entity_poly.pdbx_seq_one_letter_code
_entity_poly.pdbx_strand_id
1 'polypeptide(L)'
;MVRSANWALFGVLGTTLSLLHLNTHLDHESGLARREGSKLIIERVTELSNLREDVPAIVVTGDFNSRPGSPTYESFSEAGFMDAFLAADNEDTQNANTFHAFQGPRFRDAHPGRGPRRIDWILLKDPRNRIRTESHRIVRDGDETSGLYPSDHYPILADLSLTG
;
A
#
# COMPACT_ATOMS: atom_id res chain seq x y z
N MET A 1 -11.09 7.10 16.41
CA MET A 1 -11.91 6.01 15.78
C MET A 1 -11.15 4.69 15.93
N VAL A 2 -11.87 3.56 16.17
CA VAL A 2 -11.22 2.24 16.18
C VAL A 2 -10.88 1.85 14.74
N ARG A 3 -9.65 1.39 14.50
CA ARG A 3 -9.15 0.90 13.21
C ARG A 3 -8.81 -0.56 13.32
N SER A 4 -8.84 -1.26 12.21
CA SER A 4 -8.53 -2.69 12.12
C SER A 4 -7.53 -2.98 11.03
N ALA A 5 -6.86 -4.11 11.17
CA ALA A 5 -6.07 -4.74 10.13
C ALA A 5 -6.57 -6.18 9.97
N ASN A 6 -6.82 -6.60 8.75
CA ASN A 6 -7.29 -7.94 8.42
C ASN A 6 -6.23 -8.65 7.59
N TRP A 7 -6.00 -9.91 7.86
CA TRP A 7 -5.02 -10.69 7.12
C TRP A 7 -5.60 -12.02 6.61
N ALA A 8 -5.01 -12.53 5.55
CA ALA A 8 -5.31 -13.83 5.00
C ALA A 8 -4.04 -14.48 4.42
N LEU A 9 -4.04 -15.80 4.37
CA LEU A 9 -3.04 -16.58 3.66
C LEU A 9 -3.64 -17.06 2.35
N PHE A 10 -2.93 -16.80 1.25
CA PHE A 10 -3.30 -17.25 -0.09
C PHE A 10 -2.30 -18.30 -0.55
N GLY A 11 -2.78 -19.53 -0.83
CA GLY A 11 -1.96 -20.56 -1.46
C GLY A 11 -1.68 -20.16 -2.92
N VAL A 12 -0.42 -20.27 -3.33
CA VAL A 12 -0.01 -20.01 -4.71
C VAL A 12 -0.21 -21.29 -5.52
N LEU A 13 -1.13 -21.26 -6.49
CA LEU A 13 -1.51 -22.42 -7.29
C LEU A 13 -0.28 -23.05 -7.99
N GLY A 14 -0.20 -24.37 -7.94
CA GLY A 14 0.90 -25.12 -8.54
C GLY A 14 2.22 -25.09 -7.76
N THR A 15 2.22 -24.55 -6.54
CA THR A 15 3.39 -24.47 -5.67
C THR A 15 3.04 -24.90 -4.24
N THR A 16 4.04 -25.00 -3.37
CA THR A 16 3.87 -25.20 -1.90
C THR A 16 3.91 -23.87 -1.14
N LEU A 17 3.94 -22.75 -1.85
CA LEU A 17 4.10 -21.42 -1.26
C LEU A 17 2.76 -20.80 -0.89
N SER A 18 2.77 -19.98 0.14
CA SER A 18 1.66 -19.15 0.55
C SER A 18 2.08 -17.68 0.61
N LEU A 19 1.18 -16.78 0.27
CA LEU A 19 1.35 -15.34 0.39
C LEU A 19 0.58 -14.85 1.62
N LEU A 20 1.25 -14.18 2.55
CA LEU A 20 0.59 -13.49 3.64
C LEU A 20 0.19 -12.09 3.19
N HIS A 21 -1.12 -11.84 3.10
CA HIS A 21 -1.65 -10.54 2.77
C HIS A 21 -2.35 -9.92 3.97
N LEU A 22 -2.06 -8.66 4.25
CA LEU A 22 -2.74 -7.85 5.26
C LEU A 22 -3.26 -6.57 4.62
N ASN A 23 -4.49 -6.21 4.96
CA ASN A 23 -5.09 -4.93 4.56
C ASN A 23 -5.46 -4.10 5.78
N THR A 24 -5.23 -2.79 5.72
CA THR A 24 -5.53 -1.85 6.81
C THR A 24 -6.08 -0.52 6.30
N HIS A 25 -6.72 0.21 7.20
CA HIS A 25 -7.05 1.62 7.01
C HIS A 25 -6.67 2.35 8.31
N LEU A 26 -5.54 3.05 8.30
CA LEU A 26 -5.01 3.73 9.48
C LEU A 26 -5.81 4.99 9.83
N ASP A 27 -5.58 5.52 11.02
CA ASP A 27 -6.30 6.68 11.54
C ASP A 27 -6.03 7.93 10.70
N HIS A 28 -7.09 8.67 10.34
CA HIS A 28 -6.98 9.85 9.48
C HIS A 28 -6.63 11.13 10.26
N GLU A 29 -6.83 11.16 11.58
CA GLU A 29 -6.61 12.34 12.42
C GLU A 29 -5.27 12.28 13.15
N SER A 30 -5.01 11.17 13.86
CA SER A 30 -3.89 11.04 14.79
C SER A 30 -2.64 10.43 14.13
N GLY A 31 -1.59 11.24 13.95
CA GLY A 31 -0.28 10.75 13.50
C GLY A 31 0.35 9.76 14.49
N LEU A 32 0.12 9.93 15.79
CA LEU A 32 0.57 8.98 16.80
C LEU A 32 -0.13 7.63 16.63
N ALA A 33 -1.45 7.63 16.46
CA ALA A 33 -2.22 6.40 16.26
C ALA A 33 -1.77 5.66 14.97
N ARG A 34 -1.47 6.39 13.89
CA ARG A 34 -0.91 5.79 12.66
C ARG A 34 0.42 5.11 12.91
N ARG A 35 1.35 5.81 13.57
CA ARG A 35 2.68 5.27 13.86
C ARG A 35 2.62 4.03 14.77
N GLU A 36 1.86 4.10 15.85
CA GLU A 36 1.75 2.95 16.76
C GLU A 36 0.97 1.78 16.12
N GLY A 37 -0.05 2.08 15.32
CA GLY A 37 -0.75 1.09 14.50
C GLY A 37 0.17 0.40 13.49
N SER A 38 1.07 1.15 12.83
CA SER A 38 2.06 0.58 11.91
C SER A 38 3.02 -0.37 12.61
N LYS A 39 3.54 0.01 13.77
CA LYS A 39 4.42 -0.86 14.56
C LYS A 39 3.73 -2.17 14.93
N LEU A 40 2.47 -2.10 15.40
CA LEU A 40 1.69 -3.28 15.74
C LEU A 40 1.46 -4.17 14.51
N ILE A 41 1.15 -3.61 13.35
CA ILE A 41 0.99 -4.35 12.11
C ILE A 41 2.30 -5.06 11.74
N ILE A 42 3.42 -4.35 11.75
CA ILE A 42 4.75 -4.87 11.42
C ILE A 42 5.11 -6.04 12.34
N GLU A 43 4.91 -5.88 13.64
CA GLU A 43 5.11 -6.93 14.64
C GLU A 43 4.28 -8.18 14.30
N ARG A 44 2.98 -8.02 14.11
CA ARG A 44 2.05 -9.12 13.90
C ARG A 44 2.29 -9.88 12.59
N VAL A 45 2.52 -9.18 11.47
CA VAL A 45 2.80 -9.87 10.20
C VAL A 45 4.16 -10.57 10.23
N THR A 46 5.13 -10.02 10.96
CA THR A 46 6.45 -10.64 11.13
C THR A 46 6.35 -11.90 11.99
N GLU A 47 5.61 -11.86 13.09
CA GLU A 47 5.33 -13.05 13.92
C GLU A 47 4.65 -14.14 13.10
N LEU A 48 3.57 -13.81 12.39
CA LEU A 48 2.82 -14.75 11.55
C LEU A 48 3.70 -15.40 10.46
N SER A 49 4.56 -14.60 9.82
CA SER A 49 5.48 -15.10 8.80
C SER A 49 6.55 -16.01 9.38
N ASN A 50 7.09 -15.68 10.56
CA ASN A 50 8.13 -16.49 11.22
C ASN A 50 7.63 -17.86 11.68
N LEU A 51 6.33 -18.00 11.91
CA LEU A 51 5.71 -19.27 12.27
C LEU A 51 5.54 -20.23 11.08
N ARG A 52 5.89 -19.80 9.85
CA ARG A 52 5.57 -20.53 8.62
C ARG A 52 6.74 -20.49 7.63
N GLU A 53 7.29 -21.63 7.33
CA GLU A 53 8.36 -21.75 6.33
C GLU A 53 7.85 -21.58 4.88
N ASP A 54 6.57 -21.86 4.64
CA ASP A 54 5.92 -21.75 3.33
C ASP A 54 5.54 -20.32 2.94
N VAL A 55 5.71 -19.33 3.85
CA VAL A 55 5.44 -17.91 3.56
C VAL A 55 6.74 -17.18 3.22
N PRO A 56 7.09 -17.08 1.92
CA PRO A 56 8.30 -16.38 1.50
C PRO A 56 8.16 -14.84 1.63
N ALA A 57 6.95 -14.34 1.54
CA ALA A 57 6.72 -12.92 1.44
C ALA A 57 5.41 -12.45 2.08
N ILE A 58 5.41 -11.19 2.46
CA ILE A 58 4.29 -10.47 3.06
C ILE A 58 3.90 -9.32 2.14
N VAL A 59 2.60 -9.16 1.87
CA VAL A 59 2.03 -8.01 1.19
C VAL A 59 1.13 -7.25 2.16
N VAL A 60 1.40 -5.97 2.36
CA VAL A 60 0.55 -5.08 3.15
C VAL A 60 -0.04 -4.02 2.24
N THR A 61 -1.37 -3.91 2.24
CA THR A 61 -2.09 -2.93 1.44
C THR A 61 -3.00 -2.06 2.31
N GLY A 62 -3.42 -0.93 1.79
CA GLY A 62 -4.47 -0.14 2.41
C GLY A 62 -4.31 1.36 2.26
N ASP A 63 -5.24 2.09 2.89
CA ASP A 63 -5.12 3.52 3.12
C ASP A 63 -4.37 3.76 4.44
N PHE A 64 -3.14 4.24 4.33
CA PHE A 64 -2.30 4.54 5.48
C PHE A 64 -2.52 5.95 6.04
N ASN A 65 -3.35 6.77 5.39
CA ASN A 65 -3.57 8.16 5.74
C ASN A 65 -2.27 8.96 5.97
N SER A 66 -1.20 8.53 5.32
CA SER A 66 0.16 9.05 5.46
C SER A 66 0.82 9.11 4.07
N ARG A 67 1.76 10.03 3.91
CA ARG A 67 2.53 10.16 2.68
C ARG A 67 3.86 9.41 2.78
N PRO A 68 4.48 9.05 1.66
CA PRO A 68 5.89 8.66 1.64
C PRO A 68 6.77 9.68 2.37
N GLY A 69 7.78 9.21 3.09
CA GLY A 69 8.64 10.03 3.95
C GLY A 69 8.01 10.45 5.28
N SER A 70 6.82 10.00 5.61
CA SER A 70 6.21 10.22 6.93
C SER A 70 6.76 9.21 7.96
N PRO A 71 6.67 9.49 9.28
CA PRO A 71 7.07 8.52 10.30
C PRO A 71 6.34 7.17 10.20
N THR A 72 5.12 7.15 9.69
CA THR A 72 4.36 5.93 9.39
C THR A 72 5.01 5.13 8.27
N TYR A 73 5.39 5.80 7.18
CA TYR A 73 6.07 5.18 6.04
C TYR A 73 7.46 4.66 6.43
N GLU A 74 8.23 5.47 7.14
CA GLU A 74 9.57 5.11 7.60
C GLU A 74 9.55 3.88 8.50
N SER A 75 8.52 3.70 9.36
CA SER A 75 8.38 2.50 10.18
C SER A 75 8.33 1.21 9.34
N PHE A 76 7.66 1.22 8.19
CA PHE A 76 7.63 0.07 7.27
C PHE A 76 8.96 -0.09 6.52
N SER A 77 9.54 1.01 6.03
CA SER A 77 10.83 1.00 5.32
C SER A 77 11.95 0.45 6.20
N GLU A 78 12.07 0.95 7.44
CA GLU A 78 13.04 0.48 8.44
C GLU A 78 12.83 -1.01 8.81
N ALA A 79 11.59 -1.49 8.75
CA ALA A 79 11.26 -2.90 8.95
C ALA A 79 11.53 -3.78 7.70
N GLY A 80 12.08 -3.21 6.62
CA GLY A 80 12.45 -3.92 5.41
C GLY A 80 11.30 -4.13 4.42
N PHE A 81 10.22 -3.34 4.51
CA PHE A 81 9.20 -3.31 3.48
C PHE A 81 9.61 -2.40 2.32
N MET A 82 9.44 -2.89 1.11
CA MET A 82 9.60 -2.15 -0.14
C MET A 82 8.25 -1.62 -0.62
N ASP A 83 8.24 -0.42 -1.13
CA ASP A 83 7.07 0.15 -1.78
C ASP A 83 6.99 -0.35 -3.23
N ALA A 84 5.92 -1.08 -3.57
CA ALA A 84 5.72 -1.61 -4.91
C ALA A 84 5.62 -0.51 -5.98
N PHE A 85 5.18 0.69 -5.61
CA PHE A 85 5.13 1.82 -6.53
C PHE A 85 6.53 2.24 -6.97
N LEU A 86 7.45 2.39 -6.02
CA LEU A 86 8.84 2.75 -6.31
C LEU A 86 9.61 1.59 -6.95
N ALA A 87 9.32 0.35 -6.54
CA ALA A 87 9.94 -0.85 -7.10
C ALA A 87 9.56 -1.11 -8.58
N ALA A 88 8.48 -0.49 -9.06
CA ALA A 88 8.07 -0.47 -10.46
C ALA A 88 8.60 0.75 -11.24
N ASP A 89 9.70 1.36 -10.79
CA ASP A 89 10.33 2.54 -11.38
C ASP A 89 9.43 3.78 -11.50
N ASN A 90 8.39 3.86 -10.66
CA ASN A 90 7.57 5.06 -10.56
C ASN A 90 8.20 6.08 -9.60
N GLU A 91 7.80 7.34 -9.74
CA GLU A 91 8.28 8.43 -8.90
C GLU A 91 7.13 9.13 -8.17
N ASP A 92 7.36 9.53 -6.92
CA ASP A 92 6.43 10.35 -6.12
C ASP A 92 6.36 11.79 -6.61
N THR A 93 5.88 11.97 -7.84
CA THR A 93 5.63 13.27 -8.44
C THR A 93 4.28 13.85 -7.98
N GLN A 94 3.99 15.09 -8.36
CA GLN A 94 2.67 15.70 -8.10
C GLN A 94 1.50 14.92 -8.73
N ASN A 95 1.78 14.02 -9.67
CA ASN A 95 0.78 13.17 -10.30
C ASN A 95 0.52 11.86 -9.53
N ALA A 96 1.29 11.54 -8.49
CA ALA A 96 1.14 10.30 -7.73
C ALA A 96 0.06 10.38 -6.63
N ASN A 97 -1.06 11.06 -6.88
CA ASN A 97 -2.16 11.12 -5.94
C ASN A 97 -3.02 9.86 -6.02
N THR A 98 -3.33 9.26 -4.87
CA THR A 98 -4.34 8.23 -4.73
C THR A 98 -5.64 8.79 -4.16
N PHE A 99 -5.60 9.85 -3.36
CA PHE A 99 -6.77 10.56 -2.84
C PHE A 99 -7.13 11.75 -3.70
N HIS A 100 -8.41 11.89 -4.07
CA HIS A 100 -8.92 12.98 -4.91
C HIS A 100 -10.27 13.56 -4.48
N ALA A 101 -10.84 13.14 -3.34
CA ALA A 101 -12.07 13.69 -2.74
C ALA A 101 -13.25 13.80 -3.74
N PHE A 102 -13.48 12.78 -4.58
CA PHE A 102 -14.47 12.76 -5.67
C PHE A 102 -14.30 13.84 -6.73
N GLN A 103 -13.15 14.54 -6.78
CA GLN A 103 -12.91 15.65 -7.72
C GLN A 103 -12.06 15.23 -8.93
N GLY A 104 -11.49 14.03 -8.89
CA GLY A 104 -10.59 13.56 -9.95
C GLY A 104 -9.38 14.48 -10.15
N PRO A 105 -8.98 14.75 -11.40
CA PRO A 105 -7.84 15.63 -11.70
C PRO A 105 -7.98 17.04 -11.13
N ARG A 106 -9.21 17.57 -11.02
CA ARG A 106 -9.48 18.91 -10.46
C ARG A 106 -9.03 19.06 -9.02
N PHE A 107 -8.94 17.98 -8.25
CA PHE A 107 -8.44 18.01 -6.86
C PHE A 107 -7.01 18.56 -6.79
N ARG A 108 -6.15 18.12 -7.70
CA ARG A 108 -4.76 18.60 -7.80
C ARG A 108 -4.72 20.09 -8.14
N ASP A 109 -5.53 20.50 -9.10
CA ASP A 109 -5.54 21.88 -9.61
C ASP A 109 -6.06 22.87 -8.56
N ALA A 110 -6.99 22.41 -7.70
CA ALA A 110 -7.51 23.20 -6.59
C ALA A 110 -6.52 23.32 -5.41
N HIS A 111 -5.43 22.51 -5.39
CA HIS A 111 -4.47 22.48 -4.30
C HIS A 111 -3.02 22.59 -4.81
N PRO A 112 -2.68 23.65 -5.58
CA PRO A 112 -1.33 23.83 -6.09
C PRO A 112 -0.32 23.96 -4.94
N GLY A 113 0.84 23.32 -5.09
CA GLY A 113 1.91 23.35 -4.07
C GLY A 113 1.74 22.39 -2.89
N ARG A 114 0.62 21.69 -2.76
CA ARG A 114 0.53 20.54 -1.89
C ARG A 114 1.15 19.34 -2.62
N GLY A 115 2.19 18.76 -2.05
CA GLY A 115 2.81 17.54 -2.58
C GLY A 115 1.80 16.39 -2.77
N PRO A 116 2.18 15.32 -3.46
CA PRO A 116 1.29 14.21 -3.79
C PRO A 116 0.63 13.64 -2.53
N ARG A 117 -0.64 13.23 -2.67
CA ARG A 117 -1.39 12.53 -1.63
C ARG A 117 -1.50 11.05 -2.00
N ARG A 118 -0.35 10.40 -2.22
CA ARG A 118 -0.26 8.95 -2.34
C ARG A 118 -0.29 8.38 -0.93
N ILE A 119 -1.49 8.09 -0.46
CA ILE A 119 -1.75 7.62 0.90
C ILE A 119 -2.19 6.16 0.94
N ASP A 120 -2.47 5.59 -0.23
CA ASP A 120 -2.73 4.17 -0.42
C ASP A 120 -1.45 3.51 -0.93
N TRP A 121 -1.02 2.42 -0.29
CA TRP A 121 0.23 1.75 -0.61
C TRP A 121 0.04 0.24 -0.77
N ILE A 122 0.93 -0.36 -1.57
CA ILE A 122 1.21 -1.78 -1.61
C ILE A 122 2.66 -1.94 -1.18
N LEU A 123 2.86 -2.51 -0.01
CA LEU A 123 4.16 -2.71 0.62
C LEU A 123 4.51 -4.20 0.63
N LEU A 124 5.72 -4.53 0.24
CA LEU A 124 6.21 -5.89 0.10
C LEU A 124 7.37 -6.14 1.07
N LYS A 125 7.33 -7.22 1.83
CA LYS A 125 8.48 -7.71 2.58
C LYS A 125 8.81 -9.12 2.13
N ASP A 126 9.97 -9.27 1.50
CA ASP A 126 10.43 -10.51 0.91
C ASP A 126 11.90 -10.75 1.24
N PRO A 127 12.20 -11.31 2.42
CA PRO A 127 13.57 -11.57 2.84
C PRO A 127 14.28 -12.63 1.99
N ARG A 128 13.54 -13.38 1.16
CA ARG A 128 14.08 -14.42 0.28
C ARG A 128 14.21 -13.99 -1.18
N ASN A 129 13.84 -12.75 -1.48
CA ASN A 129 13.90 -12.15 -2.81
C ASN A 129 13.18 -12.98 -3.89
N ARG A 130 11.97 -13.45 -3.58
CA ARG A 130 11.13 -14.29 -4.47
C ARG A 130 10.00 -13.54 -5.14
N ILE A 131 9.68 -12.32 -4.67
CA ILE A 131 8.69 -11.46 -5.28
C ILE A 131 9.37 -10.33 -6.04
N ARG A 132 8.96 -10.13 -7.27
CA ARG A 132 9.31 -8.99 -8.07
C ARG A 132 8.06 -8.20 -8.43
N THR A 133 8.14 -6.88 -8.33
CA THR A 133 7.12 -5.99 -8.87
C THR A 133 7.38 -5.80 -10.36
N GLU A 134 6.45 -6.26 -11.20
CA GLU A 134 6.54 -6.11 -12.65
C GLU A 134 5.92 -4.79 -13.11
N SER A 135 4.86 -4.36 -12.45
CA SER A 135 4.23 -3.07 -12.72
C SER A 135 3.48 -2.56 -11.48
N HIS A 136 3.31 -1.25 -11.41
CA HIS A 136 2.38 -0.61 -10.47
C HIS A 136 1.72 0.59 -11.15
N ARG A 137 0.41 0.73 -10.97
CA ARG A 137 -0.33 1.87 -11.53
C ARG A 137 -1.40 2.37 -10.56
N ILE A 138 -1.64 3.67 -10.60
CA ILE A 138 -2.81 4.31 -10.00
C ILE A 138 -3.88 4.32 -11.10
N VAL A 139 -4.99 3.62 -10.86
CA VAL A 139 -6.07 3.47 -11.84
C VAL A 139 -6.95 4.71 -11.78
N ARG A 140 -6.97 5.48 -12.87
CA ARG A 140 -7.68 6.76 -12.94
C ARG A 140 -8.93 6.71 -13.81
N ASP A 141 -9.48 5.52 -13.93
CA ASP A 141 -10.68 5.28 -14.73
C ASP A 141 -11.90 5.88 -14.01
N GLY A 142 -12.14 7.15 -14.23
CA GLY A 142 -13.36 7.84 -13.84
C GLY A 142 -14.19 8.13 -15.09
N ASP A 143 -15.48 8.33 -14.92
CA ASP A 143 -16.28 8.91 -15.98
C ASP A 143 -15.99 10.41 -16.05
N GLU A 144 -15.01 10.77 -16.89
CA GLU A 144 -14.65 12.18 -17.11
C GLU A 144 -15.83 13.02 -17.65
N THR A 145 -16.79 12.37 -18.29
CA THR A 145 -17.97 13.01 -18.88
C THR A 145 -18.98 13.43 -17.82
N SER A 146 -19.30 12.55 -16.89
CA SER A 146 -20.21 12.83 -15.78
C SER A 146 -19.52 13.46 -14.57
N GLY A 147 -18.19 13.31 -14.45
CA GLY A 147 -17.41 13.72 -13.28
C GLY A 147 -17.72 12.87 -12.04
N LEU A 148 -18.32 11.68 -12.23
CA LEU A 148 -18.64 10.76 -11.14
C LEU A 148 -17.49 9.78 -10.91
N TYR A 149 -17.18 9.58 -9.65
CA TYR A 149 -16.17 8.62 -9.19
C TYR A 149 -16.80 7.67 -8.17
N PRO A 150 -16.52 6.36 -8.27
CA PRO A 150 -17.08 5.35 -7.34
C PRO A 150 -16.50 5.46 -5.93
N SER A 151 -15.37 6.13 -5.77
CA SER A 151 -14.66 6.38 -4.52
C SER A 151 -14.00 7.75 -4.56
N ASP A 152 -13.66 8.30 -3.42
CA ASP A 152 -12.81 9.49 -3.27
C ASP A 152 -11.31 9.17 -3.37
N HIS A 153 -10.97 7.88 -3.53
CA HIS A 153 -9.65 7.38 -3.84
C HIS A 153 -9.60 6.73 -5.23
N TYR A 154 -8.45 6.83 -5.89
CA TYR A 154 -8.13 6.02 -7.06
C TYR A 154 -7.66 4.63 -6.59
N PRO A 155 -8.15 3.55 -7.20
CA PRO A 155 -7.58 2.22 -6.97
C PRO A 155 -6.10 2.16 -7.35
N ILE A 156 -5.35 1.35 -6.62
CA ILE A 156 -3.97 1.02 -6.95
C ILE A 156 -3.87 -0.46 -7.33
N LEU A 157 -3.05 -0.75 -8.31
CA LEU A 157 -2.83 -2.11 -8.82
C LEU A 157 -1.34 -2.36 -8.98
N ALA A 158 -0.87 -3.52 -8.52
CA ALA A 158 0.47 -4.01 -8.81
C ALA A 158 0.40 -5.42 -9.41
N ASP A 159 1.19 -5.67 -10.43
CA ASP A 159 1.46 -7.00 -10.94
C ASP A 159 2.75 -7.51 -10.30
N LEU A 160 2.66 -8.67 -9.66
CA LEU A 160 3.77 -9.29 -8.94
C LEU A 160 4.08 -10.65 -9.56
N SER A 161 5.35 -10.95 -9.79
CA SER A 161 5.80 -12.29 -10.15
C SER A 161 6.47 -12.96 -8.95
N LEU A 162 6.26 -14.29 -8.84
CA LEU A 162 6.93 -15.13 -7.87
C LEU A 162 7.98 -15.98 -8.59
N THR A 163 9.22 -15.90 -8.11
CA THR A 163 10.28 -16.79 -8.55
C THR A 163 10.33 -18.01 -7.64
N GLY A 164 10.34 -19.18 -8.24
CA GLY A 164 10.36 -20.48 -7.53
C GLY A 164 11.66 -20.76 -6.77
#